data_21f3cbfde10e0556d14f5a45cd91495a
#
_entry.id   21f3cbfde10e0556d14f5a45cd91495a
#
_cell.length_a   1.000
_cell.length_b   1.000
_cell.length_c   1.000
_cell.angle_alpha   90.00
_cell.angle_beta   90.00
_cell.angle_gamma   90.00
#
_symmetry.space_group_name_H-M   'P 1'
#
loop_
_entity.id
_entity.type
_entity.pdbx_description
1 polymer ?
#
loop_
_entity_poly.entity_id
_entity_poly.type
_entity_poly.pdbx_seq_one_letter_code
_entity_poly.pdbx_strand_id
1 'polypeptide(L)'
;MTDSPSSQTRHKPLLRLARGLEAMNLWLGQSVAWLALAMVLVTFLVVLLRYAFDLGWIAMQESVTYMHAALFMLATAYTLGRDGHVRVDIFYSQRFSPRQRAWVDLLGTLFLLVPVCLFILVSSVHYVAASWSLYEGSREAGGLPGVWLLKTLILLMPVLLLIQAAVWLLRNGLFLAGCEQALSNDGESAGGPHG
;
A
#
# COMPACT_ATOMS: atom_id res chain seq x y z
N MET A 1 1.32 35.71 -15.79
CA MET A 1 0.99 34.84 -16.95
C MET A 1 -0.32 34.16 -16.55
N THR A 2 -1.42 34.66 -17.07
CA THR A 2 -2.79 34.32 -16.65
C THR A 2 -3.18 32.95 -17.20
N ASP A 3 -3.35 31.97 -16.32
CA ASP A 3 -3.88 30.65 -16.68
C ASP A 3 -5.27 30.79 -17.33
N SER A 4 -5.40 30.32 -18.56
CA SER A 4 -6.68 30.34 -19.26
C SER A 4 -7.66 29.35 -18.61
N PRO A 5 -8.91 29.74 -18.36
CA PRO A 5 -9.93 28.90 -17.68
C PRO A 5 -10.22 27.57 -18.36
N SER A 6 -9.80 27.40 -19.61
CA SER A 6 -10.03 26.19 -20.40
C SER A 6 -9.11 25.01 -20.05
N SER A 7 -7.93 25.25 -19.47
CA SER A 7 -7.01 24.19 -19.06
C SER A 7 -7.47 23.53 -17.74
N GLN A 8 -8.04 24.30 -16.82
CA GLN A 8 -8.52 23.80 -15.52
C GLN A 8 -9.70 22.85 -15.62
N THR A 9 -10.60 23.01 -16.61
CA THR A 9 -11.76 22.14 -16.79
C THR A 9 -11.39 20.77 -17.34
N ARG A 10 -10.32 20.66 -18.11
CA ARG A 10 -9.91 19.42 -18.79
C ARG A 10 -9.29 18.39 -17.82
N HIS A 11 -8.70 18.83 -16.71
CA HIS A 11 -8.00 17.97 -15.76
C HIS A 11 -8.85 17.53 -14.55
N LYS A 12 -10.04 18.14 -14.36
CA LYS A 12 -10.96 17.79 -13.25
C LYS A 12 -11.36 16.31 -13.18
N PRO A 13 -11.65 15.59 -14.27
CA PRO A 13 -12.00 14.17 -14.18
C PRO A 13 -10.81 13.29 -13.77
N LEU A 14 -9.59 13.61 -14.23
CA LEU A 14 -8.37 12.88 -13.85
C LEU A 14 -8.03 13.06 -12.37
N LEU A 15 -8.18 14.26 -11.85
CA LEU A 15 -7.98 14.55 -10.43
C LEU A 15 -9.06 13.90 -9.54
N ARG A 16 -10.29 13.75 -10.03
CA ARG A 16 -11.34 13.01 -9.32
C ARG A 16 -11.02 11.52 -9.27
N LEU A 17 -10.55 10.95 -10.38
CA LEU A 17 -10.12 9.55 -10.44
C LEU A 17 -8.96 9.29 -9.49
N ALA A 18 -7.92 10.13 -9.54
CA ALA A 18 -6.77 10.02 -8.64
C ALA A 18 -7.20 10.06 -7.17
N ARG A 19 -8.08 11.01 -6.78
CA ARG A 19 -8.63 11.10 -5.42
C ARG A 19 -9.45 9.87 -5.02
N GLY A 20 -10.23 9.31 -5.93
CA GLY A 20 -11.02 8.10 -5.68
C GLY A 20 -10.13 6.88 -5.40
N LEU A 21 -9.09 6.69 -6.21
CA LEU A 21 -8.11 5.61 -6.03
C LEU A 21 -7.31 5.75 -4.74
N GLU A 22 -6.93 6.97 -4.41
CA GLU A 22 -6.24 7.28 -3.15
C GLU A 22 -7.14 7.05 -1.94
N ALA A 23 -8.38 7.50 -1.98
CA ALA A 23 -9.35 7.26 -0.90
C ALA A 23 -9.59 5.76 -0.68
N MET A 24 -9.61 4.96 -1.74
CA MET A 24 -9.69 3.51 -1.64
C MET A 24 -8.49 2.91 -0.91
N ASN A 25 -7.26 3.31 -1.28
CA ASN A 25 -6.04 2.86 -0.62
C ASN A 25 -5.98 3.31 0.86
N LEU A 26 -6.43 4.55 1.15
CA LEU A 26 -6.51 5.07 2.51
C LEU A 26 -7.48 4.27 3.36
N TRP A 27 -8.68 4.01 2.86
CA TRP A 27 -9.69 3.22 3.56
C TRP A 27 -9.21 1.80 3.82
N LEU A 28 -8.60 1.15 2.82
CA LEU A 28 -8.04 -0.18 2.94
C LEU A 28 -6.95 -0.22 4.03
N GLY A 29 -6.00 0.71 4.00
CA GLY A 29 -4.92 0.78 4.97
C GLY A 29 -5.41 1.00 6.39
N GLN A 30 -6.39 1.88 6.60
CA GLN A 30 -7.01 2.10 7.91
C GLN A 30 -7.77 0.87 8.40
N SER A 31 -8.50 0.18 7.52
CA SER A 31 -9.22 -1.05 7.87
C SER A 31 -8.26 -2.16 8.28
N VAL A 32 -7.17 -2.32 7.54
CA VAL A 32 -6.15 -3.35 7.80
C VAL A 32 -5.37 -3.06 9.09
N ALA A 33 -5.25 -1.80 9.50
CA ALA A 33 -4.59 -1.45 10.77
C ALA A 33 -5.22 -2.11 12.00
N TRP A 34 -6.53 -2.40 11.98
CA TRP A 34 -7.21 -3.14 13.04
C TRP A 34 -6.70 -4.59 13.20
N LEU A 35 -6.09 -5.16 12.15
CA LEU A 35 -5.43 -6.46 12.24
C LEU A 35 -4.26 -6.44 13.23
N ALA A 36 -3.58 -5.31 13.42
CA ALA A 36 -2.53 -5.18 14.41
C ALA A 36 -3.08 -5.40 15.84
N LEU A 37 -4.22 -4.80 16.15
CA LEU A 37 -4.87 -5.03 17.44
C LEU A 37 -5.34 -6.49 17.59
N ALA A 38 -5.97 -7.03 16.55
CA ALA A 38 -6.39 -8.43 16.54
C ALA A 38 -5.21 -9.39 16.76
N MET A 39 -4.07 -9.11 16.10
CA MET A 39 -2.83 -9.86 16.24
C MET A 39 -2.32 -9.89 17.69
N VAL A 40 -2.31 -8.73 18.34
CA VAL A 40 -1.88 -8.61 19.76
C VAL A 40 -2.80 -9.45 20.65
N LEU A 41 -4.12 -9.34 20.48
CA LEU A 41 -5.09 -10.08 21.27
C LEU A 41 -4.98 -11.60 21.06
N VAL A 42 -4.85 -12.05 19.82
CA VAL A 42 -4.69 -13.47 19.49
C VAL A 42 -3.36 -14.00 20.04
N THR A 43 -2.28 -13.25 19.89
CA THR A 43 -0.97 -13.64 20.43
C THR A 43 -1.03 -13.75 21.96
N PHE A 44 -1.64 -12.79 22.63
CA PHE A 44 -1.86 -12.85 24.08
C PHE A 44 -2.65 -14.10 24.47
N LEU A 45 -3.74 -14.39 23.74
CA LEU A 45 -4.56 -15.57 24.00
C LEU A 45 -3.79 -16.87 23.76
N VAL A 46 -2.99 -16.97 22.70
CA VAL A 46 -2.09 -18.11 22.44
C VAL A 46 -1.14 -18.35 23.62
N VAL A 47 -0.52 -17.30 24.09
CA VAL A 47 0.41 -17.37 25.24
C VAL A 47 -0.32 -17.79 26.51
N LEU A 48 -1.47 -17.18 26.81
CA LEU A 48 -2.26 -17.49 27.98
C LEU A 48 -2.71 -18.97 27.99
N LEU A 49 -3.29 -19.46 26.88
CA LEU A 49 -3.75 -20.84 26.76
C LEU A 49 -2.60 -21.83 26.90
N ARG A 50 -1.45 -21.51 26.35
CA ARG A 50 -0.27 -22.38 26.41
C ARG A 50 0.30 -22.49 27.82
N TYR A 51 0.45 -21.35 28.52
CA TYR A 51 1.13 -21.35 29.83
C TYR A 51 0.21 -21.58 31.01
N ALA A 52 -1.07 -21.17 30.92
CA ALA A 52 -2.03 -21.37 32.02
C ALA A 52 -2.82 -22.67 31.91
N PHE A 53 -3.04 -23.21 30.71
CA PHE A 53 -3.89 -24.34 30.43
C PHE A 53 -3.21 -25.49 29.71
N ASP A 54 -1.92 -25.34 29.34
CA ASP A 54 -1.16 -26.31 28.55
C ASP A 54 -1.85 -26.68 27.21
N LEU A 55 -2.60 -25.71 26.66
CA LEU A 55 -3.31 -25.85 25.37
C LEU A 55 -2.57 -25.11 24.28
N GLY A 56 -2.25 -25.80 23.18
CA GLY A 56 -1.63 -25.21 21.99
C GLY A 56 -2.41 -25.54 20.73
N TRP A 57 -2.90 -24.51 20.00
CA TRP A 57 -3.55 -24.70 18.72
C TRP A 57 -2.70 -24.07 17.61
N ILE A 58 -2.24 -24.90 16.68
CA ILE A 58 -1.41 -24.47 15.56
C ILE A 58 -2.15 -23.47 14.67
N ALA A 59 -3.42 -23.72 14.38
CA ALA A 59 -4.25 -22.80 13.59
C ALA A 59 -4.29 -21.37 14.17
N MET A 60 -4.27 -21.23 15.49
CA MET A 60 -4.30 -19.94 16.18
C MET A 60 -2.96 -19.21 16.02
N GLN A 61 -1.84 -19.92 16.08
CA GLN A 61 -0.51 -19.36 15.82
C GLN A 61 -0.36 -18.95 14.35
N GLU A 62 -0.83 -19.80 13.42
CA GLU A 62 -0.83 -19.47 12.00
C GLU A 62 -1.71 -18.26 11.66
N SER A 63 -2.85 -18.09 12.35
CA SER A 63 -3.72 -16.92 12.14
C SER A 63 -3.01 -15.60 12.40
N VAL A 64 -2.06 -15.55 13.36
CA VAL A 64 -1.21 -14.38 13.60
C VAL A 64 -0.33 -14.11 12.37
N THR A 65 0.26 -15.14 11.78
CA THR A 65 1.07 -15.02 10.55
C THR A 65 0.25 -14.51 9.37
N TYR A 66 -0.99 -14.98 9.21
CA TYR A 66 -1.90 -14.51 8.17
C TYR A 66 -2.28 -13.04 8.35
N MET A 67 -2.62 -12.65 9.57
CA MET A 67 -2.93 -11.26 9.90
C MET A 67 -1.72 -10.35 9.67
N HIS A 68 -0.52 -10.82 10.05
CA HIS A 68 0.72 -10.09 9.84
C HIS A 68 1.01 -9.88 8.35
N ALA A 69 0.92 -10.94 7.54
CA ALA A 69 1.12 -10.84 6.11
C ALA A 69 0.08 -9.91 5.45
N ALA A 70 -1.18 -10.01 5.84
CA ALA A 70 -2.23 -9.13 5.33
C ALA A 70 -1.96 -7.66 5.72
N LEU A 71 -1.61 -7.40 6.99
CA LEU A 71 -1.27 -6.07 7.46
C LEU A 71 -0.13 -5.46 6.64
N PHE A 72 1.00 -6.15 6.52
CA PHE A 72 2.17 -5.62 5.82
C PHE A 72 1.93 -5.45 4.32
N MET A 73 1.38 -6.45 3.66
CA MET A 73 1.22 -6.41 2.20
C MET A 73 0.14 -5.44 1.75
N LEU A 74 -0.99 -5.35 2.47
CA LEU A 74 -2.07 -4.45 2.08
C LEU A 74 -1.81 -3.00 2.52
N ALA A 75 -1.14 -2.79 3.66
CA ALA A 75 -0.81 -1.44 4.11
C ALA A 75 0.34 -0.79 3.31
N THR A 76 1.10 -1.54 2.51
CA THR A 76 2.25 -1.00 1.75
C THR A 76 1.84 0.13 0.81
N ALA A 77 0.72 -0.01 0.09
CA ALA A 77 0.21 1.03 -0.81
C ALA A 77 -0.28 2.28 -0.04
N TYR A 78 -0.90 2.08 1.13
CA TYR A 78 -1.27 3.16 2.04
C TYR A 78 -0.05 3.94 2.52
N THR A 79 1.00 3.23 2.96
CA THR A 79 2.25 3.84 3.43
C THR A 79 2.95 4.61 2.32
N LEU A 80 2.91 4.08 1.09
CA LEU A 80 3.42 4.78 -0.08
C LEU A 80 2.64 6.07 -0.34
N GLY A 81 1.31 6.02 -0.30
CA GLY A 81 0.44 7.18 -0.54
C GLY A 81 0.58 8.29 0.50
N ARG A 82 0.95 7.94 1.74
CA ARG A 82 1.18 8.89 2.85
C ARG A 82 2.60 9.40 2.95
N ASP A 83 3.46 9.12 1.97
CA ASP A 83 4.89 9.46 2.05
C ASP A 83 5.60 8.89 3.29
N GLY A 84 4.98 7.84 3.88
CA GLY A 84 5.45 7.22 5.12
C GLY A 84 6.70 6.35 4.97
N HIS A 85 7.26 6.23 3.77
CA HIS A 85 8.53 5.55 3.55
C HIS A 85 9.69 6.45 4.00
N VAL A 86 10.61 5.87 4.76
CA VAL A 86 11.83 6.57 5.16
C VAL A 86 12.59 6.99 3.91
N ARG A 87 12.60 8.28 3.62
CA ARG A 87 13.42 8.88 2.56
C ARG A 87 14.69 9.46 3.17
N VAL A 88 15.80 9.43 2.45
CA VAL A 88 17.00 10.16 2.83
C VAL A 88 16.78 11.64 2.51
N ASP A 89 15.91 12.27 3.32
CA ASP A 89 15.32 13.58 3.05
C ASP A 89 16.30 14.75 3.25
N ILE A 90 17.43 14.50 3.93
CA ILE A 90 18.45 15.51 4.23
C ILE A 90 19.00 16.18 2.96
N PHE A 91 19.17 15.41 1.89
CA PHE A 91 19.64 15.95 0.60
C PHE A 91 18.49 16.36 -0.32
N TYR A 92 17.35 15.71 -0.20
CA TYR A 92 16.22 15.86 -1.10
C TYR A 92 15.40 17.14 -0.81
N SER A 93 15.14 17.43 0.49
CA SER A 93 14.32 18.58 0.89
C SER A 93 15.05 19.91 0.75
N GLN A 94 16.37 19.93 0.97
CA GLN A 94 17.14 21.19 1.00
C GLN A 94 17.74 21.60 -0.36
N ARG A 95 17.95 20.67 -1.31
CA ARG A 95 18.73 20.94 -2.53
C ARG A 95 17.92 20.91 -3.83
N PHE A 96 16.72 20.34 -3.81
CA PHE A 96 15.91 20.21 -5.03
C PHE A 96 14.71 21.16 -5.03
N SER A 97 14.49 21.85 -6.18
CA SER A 97 13.27 22.64 -6.39
C SER A 97 12.04 21.71 -6.48
N PRO A 98 10.82 22.22 -6.21
CA PRO A 98 9.59 21.39 -6.29
C PRO A 98 9.44 20.67 -7.65
N ARG A 99 9.85 21.33 -8.73
CA ARG A 99 9.81 20.75 -10.08
C ARG A 99 10.82 19.61 -10.28
N GLN A 100 12.01 19.74 -9.70
CA GLN A 100 13.02 18.67 -9.73
C GLN A 100 12.58 17.46 -8.92
N ARG A 101 11.94 17.67 -7.78
CA ARG A 101 11.36 16.58 -6.97
C ARG A 101 10.30 15.83 -7.76
N ALA A 102 9.37 16.55 -8.38
CA ALA A 102 8.33 15.93 -9.21
C ALA A 102 8.92 15.08 -10.36
N TRP A 103 10.03 15.50 -10.96
CA TRP A 103 10.74 14.70 -11.97
C TRP A 103 11.37 13.44 -11.37
N VAL A 104 12.04 13.55 -10.23
CA VAL A 104 12.67 12.39 -9.56
C VAL A 104 11.60 11.38 -9.14
N ASP A 105 10.50 11.85 -8.56
CA ASP A 105 9.38 10.97 -8.15
C ASP A 105 8.72 10.29 -9.34
N LEU A 106 8.53 11.02 -10.44
CA LEU A 106 7.96 10.46 -11.67
C LEU A 106 8.87 9.39 -12.28
N LEU A 107 10.15 9.68 -12.42
CA LEU A 107 11.12 8.75 -12.99
C LEU A 107 11.33 7.54 -12.07
N GLY A 108 11.47 7.75 -10.76
CA GLY A 108 11.58 6.66 -9.77
C GLY A 108 10.36 5.75 -9.77
N THR A 109 9.17 6.33 -9.82
CA THR A 109 7.93 5.55 -9.92
C THR A 109 7.86 4.76 -11.21
N LEU A 110 8.17 5.38 -12.35
CA LEU A 110 8.05 4.76 -13.67
C LEU A 110 9.11 3.69 -13.92
N PHE A 111 10.37 3.94 -13.57
CA PHE A 111 11.49 3.06 -13.91
C PHE A 111 11.89 2.10 -12.80
N LEU A 112 11.49 2.35 -11.57
CA LEU A 112 11.80 1.46 -10.44
C LEU A 112 10.56 0.75 -9.91
N LEU A 113 9.55 1.50 -9.45
CA LEU A 113 8.37 0.92 -8.80
C LEU A 113 7.52 0.09 -9.76
N VAL A 114 7.17 0.65 -10.91
CA VAL A 114 6.30 -0.04 -11.89
C VAL A 114 6.94 -1.34 -12.43
N PRO A 115 8.21 -1.37 -12.89
CA PRO A 115 8.81 -2.61 -13.36
C PRO A 115 8.95 -3.67 -12.27
N VAL A 116 9.29 -3.28 -11.04
CA VAL A 116 9.38 -4.22 -9.91
C VAL A 116 8.02 -4.83 -9.59
N CYS A 117 6.96 -4.03 -9.53
CA CYS A 117 5.62 -4.53 -9.31
C CYS A 117 5.15 -5.47 -10.42
N LEU A 118 5.41 -5.14 -11.69
CA LEU A 118 5.09 -5.99 -12.83
C LEU A 118 5.88 -7.30 -12.80
N PHE A 119 7.16 -7.23 -12.45
CA PHE A 119 7.99 -8.42 -12.29
C PHE A 119 7.43 -9.35 -11.21
N ILE A 120 7.06 -8.82 -10.03
CA ILE A 120 6.46 -9.61 -8.95
C ILE A 120 5.15 -10.24 -9.42
N LEU A 121 4.28 -9.47 -10.09
CA LEU A 121 3.01 -9.99 -10.62
C LEU A 121 3.23 -11.15 -11.57
N VAL A 122 4.04 -10.95 -12.61
CA VAL A 122 4.27 -11.98 -13.64
C VAL A 122 4.92 -13.23 -13.03
N SER A 123 5.90 -13.07 -12.17
CA SER A 123 6.61 -14.18 -11.53
C SER A 123 5.74 -14.98 -10.57
N SER A 124 4.76 -14.31 -9.91
CA SER A 124 3.96 -14.94 -8.85
C SER A 124 2.65 -15.54 -9.34
N VAL A 125 2.16 -15.19 -10.54
CA VAL A 125 0.85 -15.67 -11.05
C VAL A 125 0.76 -17.19 -11.06
N HIS A 126 1.74 -17.88 -11.64
CA HIS A 126 1.73 -19.35 -11.72
C HIS A 126 1.80 -20.00 -10.33
N TYR A 127 2.61 -19.43 -9.44
CA TYR A 127 2.74 -19.92 -8.07
C TYR A 127 1.44 -19.81 -7.28
N VAL A 128 0.74 -18.69 -7.40
CA VAL A 128 -0.55 -18.47 -6.75
C VAL A 128 -1.63 -19.34 -7.41
N ALA A 129 -1.67 -19.40 -8.74
CA ALA A 129 -2.65 -20.22 -9.46
C ALA A 129 -2.52 -21.72 -9.12
N ALA A 130 -1.30 -22.24 -8.99
CA ALA A 130 -1.06 -23.62 -8.56
C ALA A 130 -1.59 -23.85 -7.12
N SER A 131 -1.41 -22.91 -6.22
CA SER A 131 -1.94 -22.99 -4.85
C SER A 131 -3.48 -23.00 -4.81
N TRP A 132 -4.12 -22.22 -5.68
CA TRP A 132 -5.57 -22.19 -5.82
C TRP A 132 -6.12 -23.51 -6.40
N SER A 133 -5.46 -24.09 -7.40
CA SER A 133 -5.90 -25.34 -8.01
C SER A 133 -5.92 -26.52 -7.03
N LEU A 134 -5.07 -26.48 -6.00
CA LEU A 134 -4.94 -27.53 -4.99
C LEU A 134 -5.67 -27.18 -3.69
N TYR A 135 -6.26 -25.98 -3.57
CA TYR A 135 -6.76 -25.45 -2.29
C TYR A 135 -5.75 -25.66 -1.15
N GLU A 136 -4.52 -25.24 -1.41
CA GLU A 136 -3.37 -25.53 -0.55
C GLU A 136 -3.62 -25.13 0.91
N GLY A 137 -3.52 -26.10 1.82
CA GLY A 137 -3.62 -25.92 3.24
C GLY A 137 -2.26 -25.81 3.92
N SER A 138 -2.27 -25.63 5.23
CA SER A 138 -1.06 -25.71 6.04
C SER A 138 -0.43 -27.09 5.96
N ARG A 139 0.90 -27.14 6.08
CA ARG A 139 1.67 -28.40 6.19
C ARG A 139 1.66 -28.94 7.62
N GLU A 140 1.26 -28.13 8.59
CA GLU A 140 1.20 -28.49 9.99
C GLU A 140 -0.11 -29.20 10.32
N ALA A 141 -0.05 -30.26 11.11
CA ALA A 141 -1.23 -30.98 11.57
C ALA A 141 -2.08 -30.05 12.48
N GLY A 142 -3.33 -29.80 12.06
CA GLY A 142 -4.21 -28.84 12.76
C GLY A 142 -3.99 -27.37 12.40
N GLY A 143 -3.23 -27.09 11.35
CA GLY A 143 -3.05 -25.73 10.79
C GLY A 143 -4.23 -25.27 9.95
N LEU A 144 -4.17 -24.04 9.44
CA LEU A 144 -5.24 -23.40 8.68
C LEU A 144 -5.28 -23.92 7.22
N PRO A 145 -6.46 -24.29 6.69
CA PRO A 145 -6.60 -24.73 5.30
C PRO A 145 -6.70 -23.55 4.32
N GLY A 146 -5.87 -22.50 4.49
CA GLY A 146 -6.03 -21.23 3.78
C GLY A 146 -4.73 -20.65 3.18
N VAL A 147 -3.70 -21.47 2.95
CA VAL A 147 -2.42 -21.01 2.38
C VAL A 147 -2.60 -20.35 1.01
N TRP A 148 -3.55 -20.81 0.21
CA TRP A 148 -3.92 -20.20 -1.07
C TRP A 148 -4.40 -18.75 -0.94
N LEU A 149 -5.12 -18.41 0.16
CA LEU A 149 -5.50 -17.02 0.47
C LEU A 149 -4.27 -16.18 0.85
N LEU A 150 -3.37 -16.74 1.68
CA LEU A 150 -2.14 -16.08 2.08
C LEU A 150 -1.29 -15.74 0.84
N LYS A 151 -1.16 -16.70 -0.09
CA LYS A 151 -0.41 -16.51 -1.34
C LYS A 151 -1.06 -15.46 -2.25
N THR A 152 -2.37 -15.28 -2.20
CA THR A 152 -3.08 -14.25 -2.98
C THR A 152 -2.62 -12.84 -2.61
N LEU A 153 -2.19 -12.61 -1.38
CA LEU A 153 -1.65 -11.32 -0.94
C LEU A 153 -0.40 -10.90 -1.74
N ILE A 154 0.37 -11.90 -2.24
CA ILE A 154 1.57 -11.63 -3.07
C ILE A 154 1.19 -10.96 -4.39
N LEU A 155 0.01 -11.26 -4.95
CA LEU A 155 -0.51 -10.59 -6.15
C LEU A 155 -1.21 -9.28 -5.80
N LEU A 156 -1.89 -9.24 -4.66
CA LEU A 156 -2.69 -8.07 -4.28
C LEU A 156 -1.81 -6.88 -3.93
N MET A 157 -0.67 -7.10 -3.26
CA MET A 157 0.28 -6.05 -2.89
C MET A 157 0.78 -5.24 -4.11
N PRO A 158 1.37 -5.85 -5.16
CA PRO A 158 1.85 -5.08 -6.30
C PRO A 158 0.71 -4.45 -7.11
N VAL A 159 -0.50 -5.03 -7.12
CA VAL A 159 -1.67 -4.37 -7.74
C VAL A 159 -2.01 -3.07 -7.01
N LEU A 160 -2.06 -3.09 -5.68
CA LEU A 160 -2.32 -1.88 -4.89
C LEU A 160 -1.22 -0.84 -5.04
N LEU A 161 0.05 -1.28 -5.10
CA LEU A 161 1.19 -0.40 -5.38
C LEU A 161 1.12 0.21 -6.78
N LEU A 162 0.71 -0.54 -7.80
CA LEU A 162 0.51 -0.01 -9.16
C LEU A 162 -0.62 1.02 -9.22
N ILE A 163 -1.71 0.81 -8.46
CA ILE A 163 -2.78 1.80 -8.32
C ILE A 163 -2.21 3.09 -7.71
N GLN A 164 -1.42 2.99 -6.65
CA GLN A 164 -0.80 4.16 -6.03
C GLN A 164 0.24 4.82 -6.94
N ALA A 165 1.03 4.02 -7.67
CA ALA A 165 1.95 4.51 -8.68
C ALA A 165 1.24 5.32 -9.78
N ALA A 166 0.08 4.83 -10.25
CA ALA A 166 -0.72 5.56 -11.23
C ALA A 166 -1.22 6.91 -10.68
N VAL A 167 -1.62 6.98 -9.40
CA VAL A 167 -1.98 8.24 -8.74
C VAL A 167 -0.80 9.20 -8.73
N TRP A 168 0.39 8.74 -8.36
CA TRP A 168 1.60 9.57 -8.33
C TRP A 168 2.03 10.04 -9.71
N LEU A 169 2.01 9.16 -10.71
CA LEU A 169 2.32 9.53 -12.09
C LEU A 169 1.36 10.58 -12.63
N LEU A 170 0.07 10.45 -12.34
CA LEU A 170 -0.95 11.44 -12.73
C LEU A 170 -0.72 12.79 -12.04
N ARG A 171 -0.49 12.81 -10.73
CA ARG A 171 -0.29 14.04 -9.96
C ARG A 171 0.98 14.78 -10.39
N ASN A 172 2.12 14.09 -10.38
CA ASN A 172 3.40 14.68 -10.77
C ASN A 172 3.40 15.11 -12.25
N GLY A 173 2.79 14.32 -13.15
CA GLY A 173 2.65 14.66 -14.55
C GLY A 173 1.81 15.92 -14.78
N LEU A 174 0.67 16.06 -14.08
CA LEU A 174 -0.19 17.25 -14.14
C LEU A 174 0.51 18.49 -13.56
N PHE A 175 1.25 18.34 -12.47
CA PHE A 175 2.05 19.43 -11.90
C PHE A 175 3.13 19.91 -12.87
N LEU A 176 3.85 19.00 -13.50
CA LEU A 176 4.86 19.33 -14.52
C LEU A 176 4.25 19.98 -15.77
N ALA A 177 3.00 19.65 -16.09
CA ALA A 177 2.24 20.27 -17.19
C ALA A 177 1.68 21.67 -16.84
N GLY A 178 1.96 22.21 -15.63
CA GLY A 178 1.55 23.55 -15.19
C GLY A 178 0.29 23.62 -14.33
N CYS A 179 -0.23 22.47 -13.87
CA CYS A 179 -1.40 22.41 -13.01
C CYS A 179 -0.96 22.41 -11.54
N GLU A 180 -0.71 23.58 -10.94
CA GLU A 180 -0.20 23.72 -9.55
C GLU A 180 -1.14 23.10 -8.50
N GLN A 181 -2.43 23.03 -8.77
CA GLN A 181 -3.42 22.41 -7.88
C GLN A 181 -3.25 20.88 -7.70
N ALA A 182 -2.44 20.22 -8.51
CA ALA A 182 -2.24 18.78 -8.43
C ALA A 182 -1.48 18.35 -7.17
N LEU A 183 -0.63 19.22 -6.61
CA LEU A 183 0.14 18.95 -5.37
C LEU A 183 -0.38 19.71 -4.14
N SER A 184 -1.28 20.69 -4.28
CA SER A 184 -1.71 21.53 -3.15
C SER A 184 -2.55 20.81 -2.09
N ASN A 185 -3.10 19.63 -2.40
CA ASN A 185 -3.90 18.87 -1.42
C ASN A 185 -3.06 18.09 -0.39
N ASP A 186 -1.75 17.93 -0.61
CA ASP A 186 -0.89 17.18 0.32
C ASP A 186 -0.52 18.02 1.58
N GLY A 187 -0.62 19.35 1.48
CA GLY A 187 -0.34 20.26 2.60
C GLY A 187 -1.48 20.36 3.63
N GLU A 188 -2.71 20.13 3.23
CA GLU A 188 -3.88 20.33 4.10
C GLU A 188 -4.19 19.11 5.00
N SER A 189 -3.78 17.91 4.61
CA SER A 189 -3.97 16.70 5.41
C SER A 189 -2.85 16.45 6.45
N ALA A 190 -1.72 17.16 6.36
CA ALA A 190 -0.60 17.04 7.29
C ALA A 190 -0.63 18.08 8.43
N GLY A 191 -1.48 19.11 8.33
CA GLY A 191 -1.65 20.16 9.32
C GLY A 191 -2.84 19.93 10.23
N GLY A 192 -2.82 18.90 11.09
CA GLY A 192 -3.68 18.87 12.27
C GLY A 192 -3.26 19.99 13.23
N PRO A 193 -4.20 20.69 13.90
CA PRO A 193 -3.87 21.78 14.78
C PRO A 193 -3.06 21.27 15.98
N HIS A 194 -1.79 21.64 16.04
CA HIS A 194 -1.03 21.60 17.29
C HIS A 194 -1.57 22.72 18.17
N GLY A 195 -2.53 22.41 19.00
CA GLY A 195 -2.98 23.18 20.13
C GLY A 195 -2.66 22.44 21.41
#